data_a53983815c196ffde3297b92187b22c0
#
_entry.id   a53983815c196ffde3297b92187b22c0
#
_cell.length_a   1.000
_cell.length_b   1.000
_cell.length_c   1.000
_cell.angle_alpha   90.00
_cell.angle_beta   90.00
_cell.angle_gamma   90.00
#
_symmetry.space_group_name_H-M   'P 1'
#
loop_
_entity.id
_entity.type
_entity.pdbx_description
1 polymer ?
#
loop_
_entity_poly.entity_id
_entity_poly.type
_entity_poly.pdbx_seq_one_letter_code
_entity_poly.pdbx_strand_id
1 'polypeptide(L)'
;MKNRKVLIVIIAVSLICFIGISGNLIIMTDFDKNTDENTVMFSATVSEITINDTGEQINAEIMTNEYSTALWISGTVCENINIDDIRDINKNQAIRFRMAESKANQIDYADFLDIISLETESKVLFSLEDSNEFFYKAALPARIVSIVADVAILAIVVFCIVSLLRN
;
A
#
# COMPACT_ATOMS: atom_id res chain seq x y z
N MET A 1 36.40 -2.83 -32.81
CA MET A 1 36.02 -4.01 -32.00
C MET A 1 35.78 -3.73 -30.50
N LYS A 2 36.57 -2.89 -29.82
CA LYS A 2 36.44 -2.62 -28.37
C LYS A 2 35.09 -1.94 -28.05
N ASN A 3 34.64 -0.99 -28.81
CA ASN A 3 33.39 -0.26 -28.60
C ASN A 3 32.13 -1.11 -28.77
N ARG A 4 32.14 -2.10 -29.66
CA ARG A 4 31.00 -3.01 -29.87
C ARG A 4 30.71 -3.89 -28.65
N LYS A 5 31.76 -4.41 -28.02
CA LYS A 5 31.60 -5.21 -26.78
C LYS A 5 31.02 -4.37 -25.64
N VAL A 6 31.46 -3.14 -25.49
CA VAL A 6 30.96 -2.23 -24.46
C VAL A 6 29.48 -1.91 -24.68
N LEU A 7 29.06 -1.63 -25.91
CA LEU A 7 27.67 -1.38 -26.26
C LEU A 7 26.76 -2.58 -25.97
N ILE A 8 27.22 -3.79 -26.28
CA ILE A 8 26.47 -5.03 -25.97
C ILE A 8 26.28 -5.19 -24.46
N VAL A 9 27.32 -4.92 -23.66
CA VAL A 9 27.22 -4.99 -22.19
C VAL A 9 26.23 -3.96 -21.67
N ILE A 10 26.27 -2.72 -22.17
CA ILE A 10 25.31 -1.67 -21.78
C ILE A 10 23.87 -2.11 -22.09
N ILE A 11 23.61 -2.65 -23.28
CA ILE A 11 22.28 -3.15 -23.66
C ILE A 11 21.83 -4.25 -22.69
N ALA A 12 22.68 -5.23 -22.41
CA ALA A 12 22.35 -6.34 -21.52
C ALA A 12 22.00 -5.86 -20.10
N VAL A 13 22.83 -4.97 -19.52
CA VAL A 13 22.59 -4.39 -18.20
C VAL A 13 21.29 -3.56 -18.18
N SER A 14 21.08 -2.73 -19.21
CA SER A 14 19.86 -1.91 -19.32
C SER A 14 18.60 -2.77 -19.40
N LEU A 15 18.62 -3.89 -20.14
CA LEU A 15 17.48 -4.82 -20.21
C LEU A 15 17.20 -5.50 -18.87
N ILE A 16 18.22 -5.87 -18.11
CA ILE A 16 18.06 -6.44 -16.76
C ILE A 16 17.43 -5.41 -15.82
N CYS A 17 17.92 -4.17 -15.84
CA CYS A 17 17.34 -3.08 -15.05
C CYS A 17 15.88 -2.79 -15.45
N PHE A 18 15.57 -2.77 -16.75
CA PHE A 18 14.21 -2.59 -17.27
C PHE A 18 13.26 -3.66 -16.73
N ILE A 19 13.64 -4.95 -16.83
CA ILE A 19 12.82 -6.05 -16.30
C ILE A 19 12.59 -5.89 -14.81
N GLY A 20 13.62 -5.51 -14.04
CA GLY A 20 13.50 -5.31 -12.59
C GLY A 20 12.55 -4.16 -12.22
N ILE A 21 12.64 -3.03 -12.91
CA ILE A 21 11.79 -1.86 -12.64
C ILE A 21 10.36 -2.11 -13.12
N SER A 22 10.18 -2.64 -14.33
CA SER A 22 8.85 -2.97 -14.86
C SER A 22 8.16 -4.05 -14.02
N GLY A 23 8.91 -5.03 -13.50
CA GLY A 23 8.38 -6.04 -12.58
C GLY A 23 7.86 -5.41 -11.28
N ASN A 24 8.61 -4.47 -10.68
CA ASN A 24 8.13 -3.72 -9.52
C ASN A 24 6.91 -2.85 -9.85
N LEU A 25 6.88 -2.23 -11.02
CA LEU A 25 5.73 -1.43 -11.44
C LEU A 25 4.47 -2.29 -11.57
N ILE A 26 4.56 -3.51 -12.13
CA ILE A 26 3.44 -4.45 -12.23
C ILE A 26 2.95 -4.81 -10.82
N ILE A 27 3.83 -5.16 -9.90
CA ILE A 27 3.47 -5.46 -8.50
C ILE A 27 2.79 -4.25 -7.84
N MET A 28 3.25 -3.03 -8.10
CA MET A 28 2.65 -1.80 -7.58
C MET A 28 1.32 -1.42 -8.26
N THR A 29 1.09 -1.85 -9.51
CA THR A 29 -0.18 -1.58 -10.23
C THR A 29 -1.23 -2.64 -9.98
N ASP A 30 -0.82 -3.86 -9.68
CA ASP A 30 -1.66 -4.96 -9.19
C ASP A 30 -1.97 -4.80 -7.68
N PHE A 31 -2.04 -3.57 -7.21
CA PHE A 31 -2.68 -3.31 -5.94
C PHE A 31 -4.14 -3.72 -6.12
N ASP A 32 -4.45 -4.96 -5.68
CA ASP A 32 -5.81 -5.48 -5.70
C ASP A 32 -6.68 -4.46 -4.98
N LYS A 33 -7.45 -3.73 -5.76
CA LYS A 33 -8.39 -2.75 -5.21
C LYS A 33 -9.27 -3.52 -4.24
N ASN A 34 -9.27 -3.10 -2.98
CA ASN A 34 -10.17 -3.69 -2.00
C ASN A 34 -11.61 -3.47 -2.47
N THR A 35 -12.37 -4.54 -2.54
CA THR A 35 -13.77 -4.57 -2.96
C THR A 35 -14.60 -5.31 -1.92
N ASP A 36 -15.92 -5.22 -2.02
CA ASP A 36 -16.79 -6.02 -1.16
C ASP A 36 -16.58 -7.53 -1.33
N GLU A 37 -16.09 -7.96 -2.50
CA GLU A 37 -15.89 -9.38 -2.83
C GLU A 37 -14.62 -9.98 -2.22
N ASN A 38 -13.55 -9.16 -2.06
CA ASN A 38 -12.26 -9.62 -1.51
C ASN A 38 -11.99 -9.14 -0.07
N THR A 39 -13.02 -8.63 0.59
CA THR A 39 -12.96 -8.14 1.98
C THR A 39 -14.09 -8.73 2.82
N VAL A 40 -13.85 -8.87 4.12
CA VAL A 40 -14.83 -9.36 5.08
C VAL A 40 -15.13 -8.28 6.11
N MET A 41 -16.42 -8.10 6.42
CA MET A 41 -16.90 -7.18 7.44
C MET A 41 -16.96 -7.91 8.80
N PHE A 42 -16.44 -7.25 9.81
CA PHE A 42 -16.50 -7.68 11.22
C PHE A 42 -17.17 -6.61 12.07
N SER A 43 -17.67 -7.05 13.22
CA SER A 43 -18.20 -6.17 14.26
C SER A 43 -17.53 -6.49 15.58
N ALA A 44 -17.19 -5.46 16.34
CA ALA A 44 -16.57 -5.63 17.65
C ALA A 44 -16.87 -4.45 18.57
N THR A 45 -16.52 -4.61 19.84
CA THR A 45 -16.65 -3.60 20.87
C THR A 45 -15.26 -3.15 21.30
N VAL A 46 -14.99 -1.86 21.23
CA VAL A 46 -13.68 -1.29 21.57
C VAL A 46 -13.35 -1.49 23.04
N SER A 47 -12.18 -2.03 23.33
CA SER A 47 -11.63 -2.13 24.69
C SER A 47 -10.60 -1.05 24.98
N GLU A 48 -9.76 -0.71 24.01
CA GLU A 48 -8.71 0.30 24.11
C GLU A 48 -8.34 0.86 22.74
N ILE A 49 -7.90 2.11 22.69
CA ILE A 49 -7.33 2.74 21.49
C ILE A 49 -6.00 3.36 21.86
N THR A 50 -4.98 3.06 21.08
CA THR A 50 -3.65 3.65 21.19
C THR A 50 -3.31 4.38 19.89
N ILE A 51 -2.94 5.65 19.99
CA ILE A 51 -2.43 6.42 18.84
C ILE A 51 -0.94 6.61 19.03
N ASN A 52 -0.17 6.06 18.11
CA ASN A 52 1.28 6.15 18.07
C ASN A 52 1.68 7.26 17.12
N ASP A 53 2.11 8.38 17.67
CA ASP A 53 2.63 9.52 16.91
C ASP A 53 4.14 9.61 17.14
N THR A 54 4.93 9.33 16.13
CA THR A 54 6.40 9.40 16.16
C THR A 54 6.93 10.75 15.67
N GLY A 55 6.04 11.66 15.26
CA GLY A 55 6.38 12.93 14.59
C GLY A 55 6.71 12.76 13.10
N GLU A 56 7.03 11.54 12.64
CA GLU A 56 7.22 11.21 11.22
C GLU A 56 5.99 10.49 10.64
N GLN A 57 5.30 9.72 11.47
CA GLN A 57 4.14 8.94 11.07
C GLN A 57 3.19 8.76 12.26
N ILE A 58 1.89 8.83 11.99
CA ILE A 58 0.82 8.55 12.95
C ILE A 58 0.17 7.23 12.56
N ASN A 59 0.06 6.31 13.52
CA ASN A 59 -0.67 5.06 13.36
C ASN A 59 -1.66 4.92 14.52
N ALA A 60 -2.73 4.18 14.33
CA ALA A 60 -3.66 3.88 15.40
C ALA A 60 -3.86 2.37 15.55
N GLU A 61 -4.01 1.94 16.78
CA GLU A 61 -4.25 0.56 17.20
C GLU A 61 -5.54 0.50 18.01
N ILE A 62 -6.44 -0.40 17.64
CA ILE A 62 -7.71 -0.60 18.33
C ILE A 62 -7.75 -2.02 18.85
N MET A 63 -7.80 -2.17 20.18
CA MET A 63 -8.09 -3.44 20.82
C MET A 63 -9.59 -3.59 20.99
N THR A 64 -10.08 -4.82 20.87
CA THR A 64 -11.49 -5.15 21.01
C THR A 64 -11.72 -6.21 22.10
N ASN A 65 -12.97 -6.35 22.52
CA ASN A 65 -13.34 -7.37 23.51
C ASN A 65 -13.50 -8.77 22.88
N GLU A 66 -13.79 -8.83 21.59
CA GLU A 66 -14.13 -10.06 20.88
C GLU A 66 -12.90 -10.75 20.27
N TYR A 67 -11.88 -9.99 19.90
CA TYR A 67 -10.70 -10.51 19.21
C TYR A 67 -9.43 -10.20 19.99
N SER A 68 -8.49 -11.15 19.99
CA SER A 68 -7.17 -10.96 20.64
C SER A 68 -6.20 -10.14 19.80
N THR A 69 -6.46 -10.06 18.49
CA THR A 69 -5.64 -9.33 17.52
C THR A 69 -5.92 -7.84 17.59
N ALA A 70 -4.86 -7.03 17.60
CA ALA A 70 -4.95 -5.59 17.45
C ALA A 70 -5.38 -5.21 16.03
N LEU A 71 -6.37 -4.33 15.92
CA LEU A 71 -6.78 -3.75 14.63
C LEU A 71 -5.90 -2.54 14.34
N TRP A 72 -5.15 -2.60 13.25
CA TRP A 72 -4.17 -1.59 12.88
C TRP A 72 -4.71 -0.66 11.80
N ILE A 73 -4.64 0.65 12.07
CA ILE A 73 -4.90 1.70 11.08
C ILE A 73 -3.54 2.24 10.64
N SER A 74 -3.19 2.00 9.39
CA SER A 74 -1.88 2.38 8.85
C SER A 74 -1.69 3.90 8.80
N GLY A 75 -0.43 4.35 8.82
CA GLY A 75 -0.10 5.76 8.72
C GLY A 75 -0.67 6.43 7.48
N THR A 76 -0.67 5.74 6.35
CA THR A 76 -1.28 6.25 5.11
C THR A 76 -2.76 6.61 5.29
N VAL A 77 -3.52 5.82 6.07
CA VAL A 77 -4.91 6.13 6.40
C VAL A 77 -4.97 7.27 7.41
N CYS A 78 -4.20 7.18 8.50
CA CYS A 78 -4.20 8.18 9.58
C CYS A 78 -3.86 9.60 9.09
N GLU A 79 -2.98 9.73 8.10
CA GLU A 79 -2.60 11.01 7.49
C GLU A 79 -3.71 11.64 6.64
N ASN A 80 -4.70 10.86 6.21
CA ASN A 80 -5.76 11.29 5.31
C ASN A 80 -7.14 11.39 5.97
N ILE A 81 -7.26 11.02 7.24
CA ILE A 81 -8.49 11.14 8.04
C ILE A 81 -8.30 12.14 9.18
N ASN A 82 -9.41 12.53 9.81
CA ASN A 82 -9.33 13.28 11.06
C ASN A 82 -9.02 12.31 12.21
N ILE A 83 -7.78 12.30 12.70
CA ILE A 83 -7.34 11.40 13.77
C ILE A 83 -8.11 11.61 15.08
N ASP A 84 -8.66 12.80 15.32
CA ASP A 84 -9.48 13.06 16.50
C ASP A 84 -10.78 12.25 16.47
N ASP A 85 -11.31 11.94 15.30
CA ASP A 85 -12.46 11.03 15.18
C ASP A 85 -12.16 9.62 15.67
N ILE A 86 -10.92 9.16 15.56
CA ILE A 86 -10.47 7.88 16.13
C ILE A 86 -10.31 8.00 17.65
N ARG A 87 -9.76 9.12 18.15
CA ARG A 87 -9.61 9.39 19.58
C ARG A 87 -10.95 9.47 20.31
N ASP A 88 -11.97 9.96 19.61
CA ASP A 88 -13.32 10.15 20.16
C ASP A 88 -14.14 8.87 20.27
N ILE A 89 -13.64 7.74 19.73
CA ILE A 89 -14.29 6.44 19.90
C ILE A 89 -14.18 6.05 21.39
N ASN A 90 -15.32 5.86 22.01
CA ASN A 90 -15.35 5.51 23.43
C ASN A 90 -15.06 4.03 23.69
N LYS A 91 -14.49 3.74 24.84
CA LYS A 91 -14.45 2.38 25.35
C LYS A 91 -15.88 1.79 25.44
N ASN A 92 -16.03 0.54 25.05
CA ASN A 92 -17.29 -0.20 24.90
C ASN A 92 -18.20 0.29 23.76
N GLN A 93 -17.71 1.16 22.89
CA GLN A 93 -18.44 1.53 21.67
C GLN A 93 -18.37 0.41 20.64
N ALA A 94 -19.49 0.12 20.00
CA ALA A 94 -19.54 -0.82 18.89
C ALA A 94 -18.94 -0.18 17.64
N ILE A 95 -18.10 -0.96 16.94
CA ILE A 95 -17.49 -0.61 15.66
C ILE A 95 -17.76 -1.70 14.64
N ARG A 96 -17.77 -1.32 13.37
CA ARG A 96 -17.69 -2.24 12.24
C ARG A 96 -16.47 -1.89 11.42
N PHE A 97 -15.75 -2.91 10.97
CA PHE A 97 -14.52 -2.74 10.21
C PHE A 97 -14.39 -3.83 9.15
N ARG A 98 -13.64 -3.54 8.10
CA ARG A 98 -13.30 -4.53 7.08
C ARG A 98 -11.81 -4.81 7.08
N MET A 99 -11.46 -6.02 6.71
CA MET A 99 -10.11 -6.45 6.39
C MET A 99 -10.11 -7.31 5.14
N ALA A 100 -8.92 -7.52 4.56
CA ALA A 100 -8.77 -8.41 3.41
C ALA A 100 -9.22 -9.84 3.78
N GLU A 101 -9.98 -10.49 2.90
CA GLU A 101 -10.47 -11.86 3.11
C GLU A 101 -9.32 -12.85 3.36
N SER A 102 -8.19 -12.67 2.65
CA SER A 102 -7.00 -13.50 2.82
C SER A 102 -6.39 -13.46 4.23
N LYS A 103 -6.71 -12.43 5.03
CA LYS A 103 -6.25 -12.25 6.41
C LYS A 103 -7.32 -12.54 7.47
N ALA A 104 -8.58 -12.71 7.05
CA ALA A 104 -9.72 -12.81 7.96
C ALA A 104 -9.62 -13.97 8.96
N ASN A 105 -9.03 -15.09 8.56
CA ASN A 105 -8.81 -16.24 9.42
C ASN A 105 -7.72 -16.04 10.49
N GLN A 106 -7.00 -14.91 10.47
CA GLN A 106 -5.92 -14.59 11.40
C GLN A 106 -6.39 -13.70 12.57
N ILE A 107 -7.66 -13.31 12.58
CA ILE A 107 -8.20 -12.34 13.54
C ILE A 107 -8.10 -12.78 15.02
N ASP A 108 -7.96 -14.05 15.29
CA ASP A 108 -7.88 -14.57 16.67
C ASP A 108 -6.45 -14.87 17.14
N TYR A 109 -5.43 -14.77 16.27
CA TYR A 109 -4.07 -15.20 16.62
C TYR A 109 -2.93 -14.36 16.06
N ALA A 110 -3.19 -13.40 15.17
CA ALA A 110 -2.16 -12.46 14.74
C ALA A 110 -1.90 -11.41 15.84
N ASP A 111 -0.70 -10.84 15.87
CA ASP A 111 -0.40 -9.74 16.77
C ASP A 111 -1.18 -8.48 16.37
N PHE A 112 -1.24 -8.20 15.06
CA PHE A 112 -2.02 -7.10 14.49
C PHE A 112 -2.50 -7.43 13.07
N LEU A 113 -3.59 -6.80 12.65
CA LEU A 113 -4.13 -6.87 11.29
C LEU A 113 -4.58 -5.51 10.80
N ASP A 114 -4.17 -5.16 9.59
CA ASP A 114 -4.60 -3.92 8.94
C ASP A 114 -6.10 -3.96 8.65
N ILE A 115 -6.80 -2.91 9.06
CA ILE A 115 -8.18 -2.68 8.66
C ILE A 115 -8.24 -1.66 7.52
N ILE A 116 -9.20 -1.85 6.63
CA ILE A 116 -9.36 -1.10 5.38
C ILE A 116 -10.65 -0.30 5.31
N SER A 117 -11.50 -0.41 6.32
CA SER A 117 -12.59 0.51 6.60
C SER A 117 -12.92 0.47 8.08
N LEU A 118 -13.48 1.56 8.60
CA LEU A 118 -13.92 1.66 9.99
C LEU A 118 -15.13 2.56 10.08
N GLU A 119 -16.16 2.07 10.77
CA GLU A 119 -17.35 2.83 11.07
C GLU A 119 -17.83 2.56 12.50
N THR A 120 -18.47 3.55 13.07
CA THR A 120 -19.25 3.44 14.31
C THR A 120 -20.75 3.42 13.95
N GLU A 121 -21.63 3.27 14.92
CA GLU A 121 -23.08 3.37 14.70
C GLU A 121 -23.50 4.72 14.13
N SER A 122 -22.76 5.79 14.41
CA SER A 122 -23.12 7.17 14.04
C SER A 122 -22.31 7.76 12.89
N LYS A 123 -21.16 7.17 12.55
CA LYS A 123 -20.22 7.77 11.58
C LYS A 123 -19.37 6.74 10.88
N VAL A 124 -19.19 6.89 9.57
CA VAL A 124 -18.12 6.27 8.81
C VAL A 124 -16.86 7.12 9.00
N LEU A 125 -15.81 6.51 9.55
CA LEU A 125 -14.52 7.18 9.82
C LEU A 125 -13.64 7.16 8.57
N PHE A 126 -13.59 6.02 7.91
CA PHE A 126 -13.10 5.86 6.56
C PHE A 126 -13.73 4.64 5.90
N SER A 127 -14.06 4.79 4.63
CA SER A 127 -14.67 3.77 3.82
C SER A 127 -13.62 2.93 3.08
N LEU A 128 -14.07 1.87 2.46
CA LEU A 128 -13.27 1.05 1.54
C LEU A 128 -12.76 1.87 0.34
N GLU A 129 -13.59 2.78 -0.15
CA GLU A 129 -13.23 3.67 -1.27
C GLU A 129 -12.17 4.68 -0.86
N ASP A 130 -12.30 5.28 0.34
CA ASP A 130 -11.30 6.20 0.91
C ASP A 130 -9.94 5.52 1.04
N SER A 131 -9.89 4.31 1.64
CA SER A 131 -8.66 3.55 1.77
C SER A 131 -7.99 3.27 0.43
N ASN A 132 -8.76 2.83 -0.56
CA ASN A 132 -8.24 2.59 -1.91
C ASN A 132 -7.65 3.87 -2.52
N GLU A 133 -8.31 5.02 -2.34
CA GLU A 133 -7.82 6.30 -2.83
C GLU A 133 -6.53 6.73 -2.11
N PHE A 134 -6.47 6.57 -0.78
CA PHE A 134 -5.29 6.93 0.02
C PHE A 134 -4.07 6.12 -0.38
N PHE A 135 -4.20 4.79 -0.49
CA PHE A 135 -3.12 3.92 -0.93
C PHE A 135 -2.70 4.19 -2.38
N TYR A 136 -3.66 4.46 -3.27
CA TYR A 136 -3.36 4.85 -4.65
C TYR A 136 -2.52 6.13 -4.70
N LYS A 137 -2.93 7.16 -3.96
CA LYS A 137 -2.21 8.45 -3.88
C LYS A 137 -0.82 8.28 -3.29
N ALA A 138 -0.67 7.50 -2.23
CA ALA A 138 0.62 7.22 -1.60
C ALA A 138 1.59 6.50 -2.54
N ALA A 139 1.10 5.59 -3.39
CA ALA A 139 1.92 4.87 -4.36
C ALA A 139 2.26 5.68 -5.62
N LEU A 140 1.53 6.76 -5.90
CA LEU A 140 1.64 7.53 -7.15
C LEU A 140 3.06 8.08 -7.42
N PRO A 141 3.80 8.67 -6.46
CA PRO A 141 5.15 9.16 -6.69
C PRO A 141 6.11 8.04 -7.14
N ALA A 142 6.05 6.89 -6.50
CA ALA A 142 6.90 5.74 -6.83
C ALA A 142 6.59 5.21 -8.24
N ARG A 143 5.30 5.18 -8.62
CA ARG A 143 4.88 4.80 -9.99
C ARG A 143 5.42 5.75 -11.05
N ILE A 144 5.34 7.06 -10.82
CA ILE A 144 5.86 8.07 -11.75
C ILE A 144 7.37 7.89 -11.93
N VAL A 145 8.12 7.74 -10.84
CA VAL A 145 9.57 7.53 -10.88
C VAL A 145 9.91 6.26 -11.67
N SER A 146 9.19 5.16 -11.45
CA SER A 146 9.41 3.90 -12.18
C SER A 146 9.16 4.05 -13.69
N ILE A 147 8.07 4.72 -14.10
CA ILE A 147 7.76 4.97 -15.50
C ILE A 147 8.84 5.83 -16.17
N VAL A 148 9.29 6.89 -15.50
CA VAL A 148 10.35 7.76 -16.03
C VAL A 148 11.67 6.99 -16.19
N ALA A 149 12.01 6.14 -15.23
CA ALA A 149 13.19 5.29 -15.30
C ALA A 149 13.11 4.30 -16.47
N ASP A 150 11.97 3.65 -16.66
CA ASP A 150 11.76 2.72 -17.79
C ASP A 150 11.90 3.41 -19.15
N VAL A 151 11.33 4.60 -19.31
CA VAL A 151 11.47 5.41 -20.54
C VAL A 151 12.94 5.79 -20.78
N ALA A 152 13.66 6.20 -19.74
CA ALA A 152 15.08 6.55 -19.86
C ALA A 152 15.94 5.33 -20.27
N ILE A 153 15.68 4.16 -19.69
CA ILE A 153 16.38 2.92 -20.03
C ILE A 153 16.12 2.53 -21.49
N LEU A 154 14.86 2.59 -21.93
CA LEU A 154 14.50 2.32 -23.33
C LEU A 154 15.23 3.25 -24.31
N ALA A 155 15.32 4.54 -24.00
CA ALA A 155 16.06 5.50 -24.81
C ALA A 155 17.55 5.14 -24.91
N ILE A 156 18.18 4.72 -23.82
CA ILE A 156 19.58 4.24 -23.81
C ILE A 156 19.73 3.00 -24.70
N VAL A 157 18.85 2.03 -24.59
CA VAL A 157 18.89 0.80 -25.40
C VAL A 157 18.78 1.12 -26.88
N VAL A 158 17.80 1.97 -27.28
CA VAL A 158 17.61 2.41 -28.67
C VAL A 158 18.87 3.12 -29.20
N PHE A 159 19.43 4.04 -28.40
CA PHE A 159 20.66 4.74 -28.77
C PHE A 159 21.82 3.76 -29.01
N CYS A 160 22.01 2.79 -28.14
CA CYS A 160 23.06 1.78 -28.26
C CYS A 160 22.85 0.89 -29.49
N ILE A 161 21.61 0.47 -29.77
CA ILE A 161 21.30 -0.34 -30.98
C ILE A 161 21.60 0.46 -32.26
N VAL A 162 21.13 1.70 -32.36
CA VAL A 162 21.41 2.58 -33.51
C VAL A 162 22.92 2.78 -33.70
N SER A 163 23.66 2.96 -32.60
CA SER A 163 25.12 3.09 -32.64
C SER A 163 25.84 1.81 -33.12
N LEU A 164 25.29 0.64 -32.79
CA LEU A 164 25.82 -0.66 -33.26
C LEU A 164 25.56 -0.89 -34.74
N LEU A 165 24.40 -0.42 -35.23
CA LEU A 165 24.03 -0.58 -36.64
C LEU A 165 24.80 0.38 -37.58
N ARG A 166 25.26 1.54 -37.07
CA ARG A 166 26.03 2.52 -37.81
C ARG A 166 27.53 2.24 -37.87
N ASN A 167 28.05 1.36 -37.04
CA ASN A 167 29.45 0.92 -36.99
C ASN A 167 29.57 -0.54 -37.51
#